data_34376c4872bc6057042f3a35c55800fd
#
_entry.id   34376c4872bc6057042f3a35c55800fd
#
_cell.length_a   1.000
_cell.length_b   1.000
_cell.length_c   1.000
_cell.angle_alpha   90.00
_cell.angle_beta   90.00
_cell.angle_gamma   90.00
#
_symmetry.space_group_name_H-M   'P 1'
#
loop_
_entity.id
_entity.type
_entity.pdbx_description
1 polymer ?
#
loop_
_entity_poly.entity_id
_entity_poly.type
_entity_poly.pdbx_seq_one_letter_code
_entity_poly.pdbx_strand_id
1 'polypeptide(L)'
;MEKKLVYTGKTKNVYALENGNYLLKFKDDCTGKDGVFDPGENSIGLTIDGVGDVNLRMSIYFFEKINAAGIRTHFVSADLNETTMEVLPAKVFGKGLEVICRHKAVGSFYRRYSDYVAEGADLPAYVEMTFKNDAKGDPLVTKDGLQVLGVMTGEQYDTIKDMTQKITRIVADEMLKRGLVLYDIKFEYGYDADGKVMLIDEIASGNMRVYKDGQYVDPMTLSELFFA
;
A
#
# COMPACT_ATOMS: atom_id res chain seq x y z
N MET A 1 14.63 -16.79 -17.91
CA MET A 1 13.82 -17.54 -16.90
C MET A 1 12.41 -17.65 -17.41
N GLU A 2 11.86 -18.86 -17.41
CA GLU A 2 10.45 -19.07 -17.78
C GLU A 2 9.57 -18.45 -16.68
N LYS A 3 8.60 -17.60 -17.06
CA LYS A 3 7.68 -16.92 -16.14
C LYS A 3 6.25 -17.30 -16.49
N LYS A 4 5.50 -17.83 -15.52
CA LYS A 4 4.11 -18.23 -15.70
C LYS A 4 3.17 -17.23 -15.05
N LEU A 5 2.28 -16.61 -15.83
CA LEU A 5 1.23 -15.73 -15.29
C LEU A 5 0.32 -16.54 -14.34
N VAL A 6 0.20 -16.10 -13.09
CA VAL A 6 -0.62 -16.75 -12.05
C VAL A 6 -1.77 -15.88 -11.55
N TYR A 7 -1.66 -14.55 -11.71
CA TYR A 7 -2.73 -13.63 -11.31
C TYR A 7 -2.67 -12.32 -12.11
N THR A 8 -3.83 -11.82 -12.50
CA THR A 8 -3.98 -10.50 -13.12
C THR A 8 -4.72 -9.58 -12.14
N GLY A 9 -3.99 -8.66 -11.55
CA GLY A 9 -4.52 -7.62 -10.66
C GLY A 9 -4.92 -6.35 -11.40
N LYS A 10 -5.46 -5.39 -10.66
CA LYS A 10 -5.86 -4.06 -11.19
C LYS A 10 -4.64 -3.30 -11.73
N THR A 11 -3.60 -3.15 -10.91
CA THR A 11 -2.40 -2.35 -11.20
C THR A 11 -1.16 -3.20 -11.51
N LYS A 12 -1.20 -4.52 -11.31
CA LYS A 12 -0.07 -5.43 -11.51
C LYS A 12 -0.52 -6.80 -12.03
N ASN A 13 0.33 -7.41 -12.85
CA ASN A 13 0.27 -8.83 -13.14
C ASN A 13 1.32 -9.58 -12.31
N VAL A 14 0.97 -10.79 -11.84
CA VAL A 14 1.85 -11.62 -11.01
C VAL A 14 2.25 -12.86 -11.79
N TYR A 15 3.54 -13.11 -11.86
CA TYR A 15 4.12 -14.29 -12.51
C TYR A 15 4.85 -15.13 -11.48
N ALA A 16 4.72 -16.45 -11.54
CA ALA A 16 5.56 -17.36 -10.79
C ALA A 16 6.90 -17.55 -11.52
N LEU A 17 8.00 -17.57 -10.75
CA LEU A 17 9.36 -17.83 -11.23
C LEU A 17 9.82 -19.22 -10.83
N GLU A 18 10.78 -19.78 -11.56
CA GLU A 18 11.36 -21.12 -11.30
C GLU A 18 12.04 -21.25 -9.93
N ASN A 19 12.57 -20.13 -9.40
CA ASN A 19 13.20 -20.09 -8.08
C ASN A 19 12.20 -20.06 -6.89
N GLY A 20 10.89 -20.13 -7.17
CA GLY A 20 9.84 -20.08 -6.17
C GLY A 20 9.38 -18.67 -5.77
N ASN A 21 10.03 -17.62 -6.26
CA ASN A 21 9.61 -16.24 -6.08
C ASN A 21 8.49 -15.86 -7.04
N TYR A 22 7.96 -14.65 -6.87
CA TYR A 22 7.02 -14.05 -7.81
C TYR A 22 7.63 -12.81 -8.46
N LEU A 23 7.19 -12.53 -9.69
CA LEU A 23 7.50 -11.29 -10.40
C LEU A 23 6.22 -10.47 -10.54
N LEU A 24 6.24 -9.26 -10.03
CA LEU A 24 5.17 -8.27 -10.20
C LEU A 24 5.52 -7.40 -11.40
N LYS A 25 4.67 -7.40 -12.44
CA LYS A 25 4.74 -6.49 -13.59
C LYS A 25 3.78 -5.37 -13.35
N PHE A 26 4.27 -4.16 -13.15
CA PHE A 26 3.46 -2.96 -12.96
C PHE A 26 2.78 -2.55 -14.26
N LYS A 27 1.58 -1.99 -14.15
CA LYS A 27 0.72 -1.54 -15.23
C LYS A 27 0.45 -0.05 -15.11
N ASP A 28 0.02 0.55 -16.19
CA ASP A 28 -0.39 1.95 -16.23
C ASP A 28 -1.87 2.16 -15.85
N ASP A 29 -2.56 1.08 -15.46
CA ASP A 29 -3.91 1.15 -14.92
C ASP A 29 -3.90 1.72 -13.49
N CYS A 30 -4.81 2.64 -13.22
CA CYS A 30 -4.99 3.30 -11.92
C CYS A 30 -6.38 3.06 -11.36
N THR A 31 -6.47 2.99 -10.03
CA THR A 31 -7.76 3.02 -9.34
C THR A 31 -8.36 4.41 -9.41
N GLY A 32 -9.68 4.48 -9.51
CA GLY A 32 -10.40 5.74 -9.63
C GLY A 32 -11.82 5.55 -10.10
N LYS A 33 -12.50 6.68 -10.33
CA LYS A 33 -13.87 6.70 -10.82
C LYS A 33 -14.05 7.83 -11.82
N ASP A 34 -14.81 7.56 -12.88
CA ASP A 34 -15.20 8.55 -13.88
C ASP A 34 -14.00 9.33 -14.50
N GLY A 35 -12.86 8.64 -14.71
CA GLY A 35 -11.65 9.24 -15.24
C GLY A 35 -10.81 10.04 -14.22
N VAL A 36 -11.19 10.01 -12.94
CA VAL A 36 -10.46 10.70 -11.86
C VAL A 36 -9.75 9.67 -11.00
N PHE A 37 -8.46 9.87 -10.79
CA PHE A 37 -7.65 9.03 -9.91
C PHE A 37 -8.10 9.19 -8.44
N ASP A 38 -8.33 8.07 -7.74
CA ASP A 38 -8.51 8.03 -6.29
C ASP A 38 -7.91 6.73 -5.74
N PRO A 39 -6.87 6.81 -4.88
CA PRO A 39 -6.27 5.63 -4.27
C PRO A 39 -7.20 4.88 -3.30
N GLY A 40 -8.36 5.45 -2.97
CA GLY A 40 -9.39 4.81 -2.16
C GLY A 40 -10.49 4.11 -2.94
N GLU A 41 -10.43 4.11 -4.28
CA GLU A 41 -11.41 3.43 -5.13
C GLU A 41 -10.99 1.98 -5.43
N ASN A 42 -12.00 1.13 -5.61
CA ASN A 42 -11.83 -0.31 -5.82
C ASN A 42 -11.99 -0.76 -7.28
N SER A 43 -12.09 0.18 -8.21
CA SER A 43 -12.20 -0.08 -9.65
C SER A 43 -11.08 0.60 -10.42
N ILE A 44 -10.75 0.06 -11.58
CA ILE A 44 -9.90 0.78 -12.54
C ILE A 44 -10.75 1.91 -13.10
N GLY A 45 -10.32 3.15 -12.90
CA GLY A 45 -11.03 4.34 -13.38
C GLY A 45 -10.37 5.00 -14.58
N LEU A 46 -9.06 4.79 -14.76
CA LEU A 46 -8.27 5.41 -15.81
C LEU A 46 -6.94 4.69 -16.02
N THR A 47 -6.27 5.04 -17.13
CA THR A 47 -4.88 4.68 -17.41
C THR A 47 -4.05 5.96 -17.48
N ILE A 48 -2.90 5.99 -16.79
CA ILE A 48 -1.94 7.11 -16.83
C ILE A 48 -0.63 6.56 -17.38
N ASP A 49 -0.25 7.01 -18.56
CA ASP A 49 0.96 6.54 -19.23
C ASP A 49 2.22 6.77 -18.39
N GLY A 50 2.99 5.71 -18.17
CA GLY A 50 4.21 5.72 -17.35
C GLY A 50 3.99 5.64 -15.84
N VAL A 51 2.75 5.58 -15.33
CA VAL A 51 2.51 5.50 -13.87
C VAL A 51 3.04 4.20 -13.27
N GLY A 52 3.05 3.11 -14.02
CA GLY A 52 3.64 1.84 -13.57
C GLY A 52 5.12 1.98 -13.26
N ASP A 53 5.87 2.69 -14.09
CA ASP A 53 7.30 2.95 -13.88
C ASP A 53 7.56 3.83 -12.66
N VAL A 54 6.83 4.94 -12.51
CA VAL A 54 7.02 5.84 -11.35
C VAL A 54 6.60 5.17 -10.04
N ASN A 55 5.57 4.33 -10.04
CA ASN A 55 5.16 3.54 -8.88
C ASN A 55 6.20 2.49 -8.51
N LEU A 56 6.80 1.82 -9.49
CA LEU A 56 7.91 0.89 -9.25
C LEU A 56 9.12 1.60 -8.65
N ARG A 57 9.55 2.75 -9.21
CA ARG A 57 10.68 3.54 -8.68
C ARG A 57 10.45 3.96 -7.23
N MET A 58 9.26 4.42 -6.89
CA MET A 58 8.90 4.81 -5.52
C MET A 58 8.89 3.59 -4.58
N SER A 59 8.35 2.46 -5.04
CA SER A 59 8.35 1.20 -4.27
C SER A 59 9.76 0.72 -3.96
N ILE A 60 10.67 0.72 -4.94
CA ILE A 60 12.09 0.37 -4.73
C ILE A 60 12.69 1.24 -3.63
N TYR A 61 12.56 2.57 -3.76
CA TYR A 61 13.12 3.52 -2.80
C TYR A 61 12.65 3.23 -1.37
N PHE A 62 11.34 3.03 -1.17
CA PHE A 62 10.80 2.79 0.16
C PHE A 62 11.11 1.38 0.69
N PHE A 63 11.08 0.35 -0.15
CA PHE A 63 11.47 -1.00 0.30
C PHE A 63 12.92 -1.06 0.75
N GLU A 64 13.84 -0.42 0.04
CA GLU A 64 15.24 -0.32 0.47
C GLU A 64 15.39 0.39 1.82
N LYS A 65 14.69 1.51 2.02
CA LYS A 65 14.69 2.25 3.30
C LYS A 65 14.12 1.42 4.45
N ILE A 66 13.02 0.73 4.21
CA ILE A 66 12.31 -0.11 5.19
C ILE A 66 13.18 -1.31 5.57
N ASN A 67 13.78 -1.98 4.59
CA ASN A 67 14.71 -3.10 4.83
C ASN A 67 15.96 -2.63 5.58
N ALA A 68 16.52 -1.46 5.26
CA ALA A 68 17.64 -0.86 5.99
C ALA A 68 17.29 -0.52 7.45
N ALA A 69 16.01 -0.24 7.75
CA ALA A 69 15.50 -0.05 9.10
C ALA A 69 15.23 -1.37 9.85
N GLY A 70 15.56 -2.52 9.27
CA GLY A 70 15.37 -3.85 9.86
C GLY A 70 13.91 -4.33 9.84
N ILE A 71 13.05 -3.71 9.06
CA ILE A 71 11.64 -4.13 8.89
C ILE A 71 11.56 -5.06 7.69
N ARG A 72 10.98 -6.25 7.90
CA ARG A 72 10.91 -7.29 6.87
C ARG A 72 9.91 -6.93 5.78
N THR A 73 10.33 -7.07 4.52
CA THR A 73 9.49 -6.90 3.34
C THR A 73 9.62 -8.09 2.40
N HIS A 74 8.73 -8.21 1.43
CA HIS A 74 8.84 -9.24 0.39
C HIS A 74 9.80 -8.84 -0.76
N PHE A 75 10.32 -7.63 -0.79
CA PHE A 75 11.16 -7.10 -1.86
C PHE A 75 12.49 -7.86 -1.97
N VAL A 76 12.83 -8.31 -3.18
CA VAL A 76 14.09 -8.97 -3.53
C VAL A 76 14.92 -8.10 -4.46
N SER A 77 14.39 -7.78 -5.62
CA SER A 77 15.05 -6.97 -6.65
C SER A 77 14.04 -6.35 -7.61
N ALA A 78 14.49 -5.45 -8.47
CA ALA A 78 13.64 -4.86 -9.48
C ALA A 78 14.41 -4.59 -10.79
N ASP A 79 13.69 -4.55 -11.90
CA ASP A 79 14.18 -4.14 -13.22
C ASP A 79 13.30 -3.00 -13.74
N LEU A 80 13.87 -1.79 -13.76
CA LEU A 80 13.19 -0.60 -14.26
C LEU A 80 12.92 -0.63 -15.77
N ASN A 81 13.78 -1.29 -16.57
CA ASN A 81 13.57 -1.39 -18.02
C ASN A 81 12.36 -2.27 -18.35
N GLU A 82 12.14 -3.29 -17.53
CA GLU A 82 11.00 -4.20 -17.68
C GLU A 82 9.80 -3.79 -16.81
N THR A 83 9.92 -2.74 -16.00
CA THR A 83 8.90 -2.29 -15.02
C THR A 83 8.43 -3.44 -14.13
N THR A 84 9.39 -4.22 -13.58
CA THR A 84 9.12 -5.43 -12.79
C THR A 84 9.81 -5.42 -11.45
N MET A 85 9.21 -6.11 -10.47
CA MET A 85 9.75 -6.31 -9.12
C MET A 85 9.66 -7.78 -8.74
N GLU A 86 10.80 -8.40 -8.40
CA GLU A 86 10.85 -9.75 -7.85
C GLU A 86 10.60 -9.71 -6.34
N VAL A 87 9.74 -10.60 -5.85
CA VAL A 87 9.31 -10.64 -4.47
C VAL A 87 9.28 -12.05 -3.91
N LEU A 88 9.52 -12.17 -2.60
CA LEU A 88 9.36 -13.42 -1.87
C LEU A 88 7.89 -13.86 -1.83
N PRO A 89 7.61 -15.18 -1.82
CA PRO A 89 6.26 -15.69 -1.61
C PRO A 89 5.76 -15.33 -0.20
N ALA A 90 4.49 -14.94 -0.12
CA ALA A 90 3.80 -14.63 1.13
C ALA A 90 2.41 -15.25 1.15
N LYS A 91 1.98 -15.72 2.31
CA LYS A 91 0.58 -16.04 2.58
C LYS A 91 -0.09 -14.80 3.15
N VAL A 92 -1.25 -14.44 2.60
CA VAL A 92 -2.05 -13.33 3.12
C VAL A 92 -2.89 -13.75 4.32
N PHE A 93 -3.27 -12.80 5.18
CA PHE A 93 -4.21 -13.05 6.27
C PHE A 93 -5.63 -13.17 5.71
N GLY A 94 -6.29 -14.30 5.98
CA GLY A 94 -7.61 -14.61 5.43
C GLY A 94 -7.63 -14.59 3.89
N LYS A 95 -8.42 -13.68 3.31
CA LYS A 95 -8.48 -13.42 1.87
C LYS A 95 -7.77 -12.13 1.45
N GLY A 96 -7.00 -11.55 2.34
CA GLY A 96 -6.34 -10.25 2.22
C GLY A 96 -6.94 -9.21 3.15
N LEU A 97 -6.06 -8.40 3.71
CA LEU A 97 -6.38 -7.25 4.55
C LEU A 97 -5.70 -6.02 4.00
N GLU A 98 -6.38 -4.90 4.07
CA GLU A 98 -5.79 -3.58 3.93
C GLU A 98 -5.56 -2.99 5.31
N VAL A 99 -4.38 -2.47 5.55
CA VAL A 99 -3.99 -1.83 6.80
C VAL A 99 -3.67 -0.37 6.51
N ILE A 100 -4.51 0.53 6.98
CA ILE A 100 -4.42 1.94 6.67
C ILE A 100 -3.90 2.70 7.89
N CYS A 101 -2.85 3.52 7.70
CA CYS A 101 -2.40 4.47 8.72
C CYS A 101 -2.72 5.89 8.29
N ARG A 102 -3.31 6.67 9.19
CA ARG A 102 -3.81 8.02 8.90
C ARG A 102 -3.22 9.05 9.83
N HIS A 103 -2.65 10.11 9.24
CA HIS A 103 -2.22 11.34 9.92
C HIS A 103 -3.28 12.43 9.83
N LYS A 104 -4.21 12.32 8.86
CA LYS A 104 -5.30 13.27 8.63
C LYS A 104 -6.62 12.55 8.41
N ALA A 105 -7.71 13.18 8.81
CA ALA A 105 -9.07 12.68 8.62
C ALA A 105 -9.51 12.94 7.17
N VAL A 106 -9.24 11.98 6.26
CA VAL A 106 -9.59 12.05 4.84
C VAL A 106 -10.18 10.73 4.34
N GLY A 107 -10.67 10.71 3.11
CA GLY A 107 -11.14 9.51 2.42
C GLY A 107 -12.24 8.77 3.20
N SER A 108 -12.16 7.44 3.25
CA SER A 108 -13.17 6.59 3.89
C SER A 108 -13.30 6.83 5.41
N PHE A 109 -12.25 7.27 6.09
CA PHE A 109 -12.32 7.63 7.50
C PHE A 109 -13.23 8.86 7.69
N TYR A 110 -12.98 9.93 6.97
CA TYR A 110 -13.82 11.12 7.05
C TYR A 110 -15.27 10.83 6.64
N ARG A 111 -15.49 10.09 5.55
CA ARG A 111 -16.86 9.70 5.13
C ARG A 111 -17.64 8.93 6.21
N ARG A 112 -16.95 8.11 7.04
CA ARG A 112 -17.60 7.36 8.13
C ARG A 112 -17.84 8.20 9.39
N TYR A 113 -16.98 9.19 9.65
CA TYR A 113 -16.91 9.86 10.94
C TYR A 113 -17.04 11.40 10.84
N SER A 114 -17.62 11.92 9.75
CA SER A 114 -17.79 13.38 9.53
C SER A 114 -18.61 14.08 10.61
N ASP A 115 -19.49 13.37 11.32
CA ASP A 115 -20.24 13.91 12.45
C ASP A 115 -19.38 14.17 13.71
N TYR A 116 -18.17 13.61 13.77
CA TYR A 116 -17.28 13.64 14.93
C TYR A 116 -15.94 14.33 14.68
N VAL A 117 -15.55 14.54 13.43
CA VAL A 117 -14.25 15.09 13.07
C VAL A 117 -14.35 15.96 11.82
N ALA A 118 -13.62 17.07 11.79
CA ALA A 118 -13.52 17.91 10.60
C ALA A 118 -12.61 17.24 9.54
N GLU A 119 -12.88 17.50 8.27
CA GLU A 119 -12.01 17.04 7.19
C GLU A 119 -10.60 17.63 7.35
N GLY A 120 -9.58 16.79 7.14
CA GLY A 120 -8.18 17.17 7.29
C GLY A 120 -7.70 17.34 8.72
N ALA A 121 -8.52 17.09 9.74
CA ALA A 121 -8.10 17.13 11.15
C ALA A 121 -6.96 16.14 11.41
N ASP A 122 -6.08 16.50 12.34
CA ASP A 122 -4.93 15.67 12.72
C ASP A 122 -5.36 14.36 13.41
N LEU A 123 -4.72 13.27 13.03
CA LEU A 123 -4.87 11.96 13.65
C LEU A 123 -3.50 11.46 14.14
N PRO A 124 -3.45 10.79 15.32
CA PRO A 124 -2.18 10.37 15.94
C PRO A 124 -1.64 9.07 15.34
N ALA A 125 -1.34 9.04 14.03
CA ALA A 125 -0.96 7.83 13.29
C ALA A 125 -1.98 6.69 13.54
N TYR A 126 -3.26 7.01 13.36
CA TYR A 126 -4.36 6.09 13.59
C TYR A 126 -4.32 4.93 12.59
N VAL A 127 -4.35 3.70 13.09
CA VAL A 127 -4.33 2.48 12.27
C VAL A 127 -5.68 1.79 12.32
N GLU A 128 -6.21 1.48 11.14
CA GLU A 128 -7.41 0.66 10.97
C GLU A 128 -7.16 -0.45 9.95
N MET A 129 -7.97 -1.50 10.00
CA MET A 129 -7.91 -2.62 9.07
C MET A 129 -9.25 -2.86 8.41
N THR A 130 -9.22 -3.19 7.12
CA THR A 130 -10.40 -3.60 6.36
C THR A 130 -10.16 -4.95 5.70
N PHE A 131 -11.23 -5.71 5.49
CA PHE A 131 -11.16 -6.86 4.60
C PHE A 131 -11.08 -6.40 3.15
N LYS A 132 -10.23 -7.02 2.36
CA LYS A 132 -10.15 -6.81 0.92
C LYS A 132 -11.35 -7.49 0.24
N ASN A 133 -12.45 -6.77 0.10
CA ASN A 133 -13.69 -7.27 -0.47
C ASN A 133 -14.47 -6.14 -1.16
N ASP A 134 -14.10 -5.85 -2.39
CA ASP A 134 -14.67 -4.78 -3.24
C ASP A 134 -16.21 -4.85 -3.27
N ALA A 135 -16.78 -6.05 -3.39
CA ALA A 135 -18.22 -6.26 -3.45
C ALA A 135 -18.97 -5.84 -2.18
N LYS A 136 -18.28 -5.74 -1.05
CA LYS A 136 -18.81 -5.31 0.25
C LYS A 136 -18.26 -3.95 0.71
N GLY A 137 -17.54 -3.24 -0.15
CA GLY A 137 -16.96 -1.93 0.15
C GLY A 137 -15.86 -1.98 1.21
N ASP A 138 -15.03 -3.02 1.20
CA ASP A 138 -13.92 -3.24 2.11
C ASP A 138 -14.26 -2.97 3.57
N PRO A 139 -15.07 -3.84 4.19
CA PRO A 139 -15.64 -3.59 5.50
C PRO A 139 -14.56 -3.50 6.58
N LEU A 140 -14.69 -2.46 7.42
CA LEU A 140 -13.85 -2.26 8.60
C LEU A 140 -13.97 -3.44 9.54
N VAL A 141 -12.84 -3.89 10.11
CA VAL A 141 -12.80 -5.00 11.06
C VAL A 141 -11.98 -4.62 12.30
N THR A 142 -12.49 -4.99 13.46
CA THR A 142 -11.81 -4.78 14.74
C THR A 142 -10.81 -5.91 15.04
N LYS A 143 -9.88 -5.65 15.97
CA LYS A 143 -8.95 -6.67 16.49
C LYS A 143 -9.70 -7.92 16.96
N ASP A 144 -10.77 -7.74 17.74
CA ASP A 144 -11.57 -8.84 18.27
C ASP A 144 -12.29 -9.60 17.14
N GLY A 145 -12.80 -8.87 16.14
CA GLY A 145 -13.41 -9.47 14.96
C GLY A 145 -12.44 -10.36 14.19
N LEU A 146 -11.20 -9.91 13.98
CA LEU A 146 -10.16 -10.70 13.31
C LEU A 146 -9.83 -11.99 14.08
N GLN A 147 -9.79 -11.94 15.42
CA GLN A 147 -9.53 -13.11 16.27
C GLN A 147 -10.71 -14.09 16.23
N VAL A 148 -11.93 -13.61 16.40
CA VAL A 148 -13.15 -14.46 16.38
C VAL A 148 -13.32 -15.17 15.03
N LEU A 149 -12.96 -14.50 13.94
CA LEU A 149 -13.02 -15.05 12.58
C LEU A 149 -11.82 -15.96 12.26
N GLY A 150 -10.85 -16.10 13.16
CA GLY A 150 -9.65 -16.92 12.93
C GLY A 150 -8.73 -16.40 11.83
N VAL A 151 -8.79 -15.10 11.52
CA VAL A 151 -7.98 -14.47 10.47
C VAL A 151 -6.58 -14.15 10.95
N MET A 152 -6.44 -13.66 12.18
CA MET A 152 -5.15 -13.44 12.85
C MET A 152 -5.27 -13.48 14.37
N THR A 153 -4.14 -13.68 15.04
CA THR A 153 -4.05 -13.59 16.49
C THR A 153 -3.96 -12.12 16.96
N GLY A 154 -4.23 -11.88 18.25
CA GLY A 154 -4.06 -10.55 18.83
C GLY A 154 -2.60 -10.06 18.77
N GLU A 155 -1.62 -10.96 18.89
CA GLU A 155 -0.19 -10.65 18.76
C GLU A 155 0.19 -10.25 17.34
N GLN A 156 -0.32 -10.96 16.33
CA GLN A 156 -0.13 -10.62 14.92
C GLN A 156 -0.73 -9.24 14.60
N TYR A 157 -1.92 -8.93 15.13
CA TYR A 157 -2.52 -7.61 14.98
C TYR A 157 -1.64 -6.50 15.56
N ASP A 158 -1.17 -6.67 16.80
CA ASP A 158 -0.32 -5.69 17.46
C ASP A 158 1.02 -5.50 16.71
N THR A 159 1.63 -6.61 16.27
CA THR A 159 2.84 -6.58 15.43
C THR A 159 2.63 -5.80 14.14
N ILE A 160 1.55 -6.06 13.40
CA ILE A 160 1.22 -5.36 12.15
C ILE A 160 0.96 -3.89 12.42
N LYS A 161 0.22 -3.56 13.46
CA LYS A 161 -0.05 -2.17 13.85
C LYS A 161 1.24 -1.39 14.13
N ASP A 162 2.14 -1.96 14.92
CA ASP A 162 3.43 -1.34 15.25
C ASP A 162 4.33 -1.19 14.00
N MET A 163 4.39 -2.22 13.14
CA MET A 163 5.09 -2.16 11.87
C MET A 163 4.52 -1.04 10.98
N THR A 164 3.20 -0.98 10.86
CA THR A 164 2.50 0.03 10.06
C THR A 164 2.86 1.44 10.51
N GLN A 165 2.81 1.72 11.82
CA GLN A 165 3.17 3.04 12.35
C GLN A 165 4.65 3.40 12.11
N LYS A 166 5.57 2.43 12.24
CA LYS A 166 7.00 2.62 11.96
C LYS A 166 7.25 2.90 10.48
N ILE A 167 6.65 2.11 9.59
CA ILE A 167 6.77 2.28 8.13
C ILE A 167 6.19 3.63 7.70
N THR A 168 4.98 3.96 8.21
CA THR A 168 4.34 5.25 7.89
C THR A 168 5.20 6.43 8.31
N ARG A 169 5.89 6.35 9.46
CA ARG A 169 6.84 7.38 9.88
C ARG A 169 8.00 7.53 8.89
N ILE A 170 8.60 6.40 8.45
CA ILE A 170 9.68 6.42 7.43
C ILE A 170 9.19 7.12 6.16
N VAL A 171 7.99 6.75 5.67
CA VAL A 171 7.42 7.36 4.47
C VAL A 171 7.14 8.85 4.67
N ALA A 172 6.51 9.22 5.78
CA ALA A 172 6.18 10.61 6.10
C ALA A 172 7.43 11.49 6.24
N ASP A 173 8.48 11.00 6.89
CA ASP A 173 9.75 11.72 7.06
C ASP A 173 10.45 11.95 5.70
N GLU A 174 10.42 10.96 4.79
CA GLU A 174 10.99 11.11 3.44
C GLU A 174 10.16 12.09 2.58
N MET A 175 8.84 12.07 2.71
CA MET A 175 7.96 13.06 2.05
C MET A 175 8.22 14.47 2.57
N LEU A 176 8.31 14.63 3.89
CA LEU A 176 8.51 15.94 4.52
C LEU A 176 9.83 16.61 4.12
N LYS A 177 10.91 15.86 3.90
CA LYS A 177 12.19 16.37 3.38
C LYS A 177 12.06 17.08 2.03
N ARG A 178 10.97 16.82 1.30
CA ARG A 178 10.65 17.36 -0.03
C ARG A 178 9.49 18.36 -0.01
N GLY A 179 9.09 18.80 1.20
CA GLY A 179 7.94 19.71 1.38
C GLY A 179 6.59 19.06 1.07
N LEU A 180 6.53 17.72 1.11
CA LEU A 180 5.32 16.93 0.87
C LEU A 180 4.76 16.43 2.21
N VAL A 181 3.44 16.39 2.34
CA VAL A 181 2.77 15.96 3.58
C VAL A 181 1.95 14.69 3.32
N LEU A 182 2.31 13.60 3.97
CA LEU A 182 1.56 12.35 3.91
C LEU A 182 0.30 12.47 4.78
N TYR A 183 -0.88 12.32 4.19
CA TYR A 183 -2.15 12.32 4.90
C TYR A 183 -2.58 10.93 5.35
N ASP A 184 -2.55 9.96 4.48
CA ASP A 184 -2.77 8.56 4.81
C ASP A 184 -2.02 7.64 3.82
N ILE A 185 -1.86 6.38 4.24
CA ILE A 185 -1.25 5.34 3.42
C ILE A 185 -1.85 3.98 3.78
N LYS A 186 -2.06 3.17 2.75
CA LYS A 186 -2.54 1.79 2.82
C LYS A 186 -1.39 0.82 2.58
N PHE A 187 -1.31 -0.22 3.40
CA PHE A 187 -0.36 -1.32 3.28
C PHE A 187 -1.08 -2.66 3.21
N GLU A 188 -0.39 -3.65 2.65
CA GLU A 188 -0.77 -5.05 2.74
C GLU A 188 0.33 -5.84 3.46
N TYR A 189 -0.08 -6.86 4.23
CA TYR A 189 0.82 -7.73 4.97
C TYR A 189 0.52 -9.19 4.68
N GLY A 190 1.59 -9.96 4.67
CA GLY A 190 1.54 -11.41 4.63
C GLY A 190 2.54 -12.00 5.62
N TYR A 191 2.68 -13.31 5.59
CA TYR A 191 3.67 -14.04 6.37
C TYR A 191 4.35 -15.11 5.51
N ASP A 192 5.60 -15.40 5.83
CA ASP A 192 6.40 -16.41 5.16
C ASP A 192 6.09 -17.84 5.65
N ALA A 193 6.86 -18.82 5.18
CA ALA A 193 6.72 -20.21 5.57
C ALA A 193 6.95 -20.45 7.07
N ASP A 194 7.73 -19.60 7.74
CA ASP A 194 8.01 -19.65 9.18
C ASP A 194 6.96 -18.88 10.02
N GLY A 195 5.94 -18.31 9.38
CA GLY A 195 4.90 -17.51 10.04
C GLY A 195 5.32 -16.08 10.39
N LYS A 196 6.49 -15.62 9.92
CA LYS A 196 6.98 -14.26 10.19
C LYS A 196 6.28 -13.26 9.28
N VAL A 197 5.70 -12.23 9.89
CA VAL A 197 5.02 -11.14 9.19
C VAL A 197 6.01 -10.34 8.36
N MET A 198 5.60 -9.94 7.16
CA MET A 198 6.32 -9.03 6.28
C MET A 198 5.37 -8.11 5.52
N LEU A 199 5.86 -6.91 5.19
CA LEU A 199 5.18 -6.00 4.29
C LEU A 199 5.21 -6.56 2.87
N ILE A 200 4.08 -6.52 2.18
CA ILE A 200 3.91 -6.95 0.79
C ILE A 200 3.27 -5.84 -0.05
N ASP A 201 3.00 -6.15 -1.31
CA ASP A 201 2.42 -5.28 -2.32
C ASP A 201 3.39 -4.15 -2.75
N GLU A 202 2.95 -2.92 -2.88
CA GLU A 202 3.73 -1.77 -3.29
C GLU A 202 3.68 -0.64 -2.26
N ILE A 203 4.61 0.32 -2.37
CA ILE A 203 4.54 1.60 -1.67
C ILE A 203 4.69 2.70 -2.72
N ALA A 204 3.56 3.22 -3.16
CA ALA A 204 3.52 4.16 -4.27
C ALA A 204 2.28 5.06 -4.19
N SER A 205 2.10 5.92 -5.18
CA SER A 205 0.99 6.86 -5.27
C SER A 205 -0.39 6.20 -5.17
N GLY A 206 -0.53 4.97 -5.67
CA GLY A 206 -1.77 4.18 -5.60
C GLY A 206 -2.18 3.75 -4.19
N ASN A 207 -1.28 3.88 -3.21
CA ASN A 207 -1.52 3.46 -1.83
C ASN A 207 -1.64 4.63 -0.85
N MET A 208 -1.38 5.89 -1.28
CA MET A 208 -1.28 7.01 -0.36
C MET A 208 -1.90 8.29 -0.89
N ARG A 209 -2.28 9.17 0.04
CA ARG A 209 -2.64 10.54 -0.27
C ARG A 209 -1.55 11.48 0.26
N VAL A 210 -0.93 12.19 -0.67
CA VAL A 210 0.12 13.16 -0.39
C VAL A 210 -0.34 14.55 -0.81
N TYR A 211 -0.01 15.54 -0.01
CA TYR A 211 -0.40 16.93 -0.23
C TYR A 211 0.84 17.84 -0.22
N LYS A 212 0.77 18.92 -1.00
CA LYS A 212 1.73 20.02 -0.96
C LYS A 212 0.95 21.33 -0.85
N ASP A 213 1.30 22.16 0.12
CA ASP A 213 0.62 23.44 0.37
C ASP A 213 -0.92 23.31 0.49
N GLY A 214 -1.38 22.21 1.09
CA GLY A 214 -2.80 21.91 1.28
C GLY A 214 -3.52 21.36 0.05
N GLN A 215 -2.82 21.15 -1.08
CA GLN A 215 -3.38 20.61 -2.31
C GLN A 215 -2.96 19.16 -2.53
N TYR A 216 -3.89 18.32 -2.97
CA TYR A 216 -3.59 16.92 -3.33
C TYR A 216 -2.60 16.88 -4.49
N VAL A 217 -1.64 15.97 -4.41
CA VAL A 217 -0.61 15.76 -5.43
C VAL A 217 -0.91 14.48 -6.20
N ASP A 218 -1.12 14.59 -7.50
CA ASP A 218 -1.36 13.44 -8.38
C ASP A 218 -0.12 12.53 -8.53
N PRO A 219 -0.29 11.28 -9.02
CA PRO A 219 0.80 10.30 -9.08
C PRO A 219 2.05 10.75 -9.83
N MET A 220 1.91 11.40 -10.98
CA MET A 220 3.05 11.79 -11.82
C MET A 220 3.79 12.96 -11.18
N THR A 221 3.05 13.99 -10.76
CA THR A 221 3.59 15.14 -10.02
C THR A 221 4.26 14.70 -8.69
N LEU A 222 3.68 13.72 -7.99
CA LEU A 222 4.28 13.18 -6.78
C LEU A 222 5.66 12.58 -7.06
N SER A 223 5.80 11.79 -8.13
CA SER A 223 7.08 11.20 -8.52
C SER A 223 8.10 12.27 -8.89
N GLU A 224 7.71 13.27 -9.69
CA GLU A 224 8.58 14.38 -10.05
C GLU A 224 9.11 15.13 -8.82
N LEU A 225 8.22 15.53 -7.92
CA LEU A 225 8.59 16.26 -6.70
C LEU A 225 9.41 15.40 -5.73
N PHE A 226 9.18 14.09 -5.71
CA PHE A 226 9.86 13.20 -4.79
C PHE A 226 11.30 12.90 -5.22
N PHE A 227 11.56 12.83 -6.52
CA PHE A 227 12.87 12.48 -7.10
C PHE A 227 13.65 13.68 -7.68
N ALA A 228 13.12 14.91 -7.53
CA ALA A 228 13.77 16.16 -7.95
C ALA A 228 15.13 16.43 -7.27
#